data_d7c4888a72d8ef26800f1073a3cdefcf
#
_entry.id   d7c4888a72d8ef26800f1073a3cdefcf
#
_cell.length_a   1.000
_cell.length_b   1.000
_cell.length_c   1.000
_cell.angle_alpha   90.00
_cell.angle_beta   90.00
_cell.angle_gamma   90.00
#
_symmetry.space_group_name_H-M   'P 1'
#
loop_
_entity.id
_entity.type
_entity.pdbx_description
1 polymer ?
#
loop_
_entity_poly.entity_id
_entity_poly.type
_entity_poly.pdbx_seq_one_letter_code
_entity_poly.pdbx_strand_id
1 'polypeptide(L)'
;MRLPIPYRPEADVVAHRLAALDGALDWHQAAVHAAPWVQAVRNNPPPFWAMESLLREYPISSAEGLALMRLAEALLRVPDAETAIALTADQLGRADFDGAADSTLARLSSSAIALSKRFLPERDHPPGLLARLGSRTVVAATLRAVQLLGRQFVLGQTIREAMGEARSAQKKQPALCFSYDMLGEGARTEADAQRYLQSYADAIRAIGAQSDAARAPEHNDGISIKLSALHPRYEDAQRERVMGELVPRVWQLCALAADANLNLTIDAEEVDRLELSLDVFEALAAQIAAERPRWRGFGLAMQAYQTRALELIDEVVAIARRHGLRLMCRLVKGAYWDAEIKRAQELGLPHYPVFTHKHHSDVSYLACARAMLAAPDAIYPQFATHNAGTIAAILQMAGNRAFELQRLHGMGEGVYREVMKATTAHVRVYAPVGQHKDLLAYLVRRLLENGANSSFVNQLGDDGVPVDQLLASPLHASSVSSLPLPPLLYGPAPARRNSEGVDLAVTTMRAPLLAALASTPVPAVPS
;
A
#
# COMPACT_ATOMS: atom_id res chain seq x y z
N MET A 1 -2.40 -4.86 -25.47
CA MET A 1 -1.62 -5.00 -24.22
C MET A 1 -0.31 -4.26 -24.42
N ARG A 2 0.04 -3.32 -23.53
CA ARG A 2 1.25 -2.47 -23.62
C ARG A 2 2.46 -3.13 -22.97
N LEU A 3 2.20 -3.89 -21.91
CA LEU A 3 3.22 -4.55 -21.11
C LEU A 3 3.29 -6.05 -21.46
N PRO A 4 4.40 -6.73 -21.15
CA PRO A 4 4.47 -8.18 -21.24
C PRO A 4 3.38 -8.88 -20.42
N ILE A 5 3.11 -10.15 -20.73
CA ILE A 5 2.21 -10.97 -19.92
C ILE A 5 2.71 -11.01 -18.46
N PRO A 6 1.82 -10.89 -17.44
CA PRO A 6 2.26 -10.83 -16.05
C PRO A 6 2.80 -12.17 -15.50
N TYR A 7 2.42 -13.29 -16.09
CA TYR A 7 2.72 -14.65 -15.64
C TYR A 7 4.01 -15.16 -16.27
N ARG A 8 5.16 -14.70 -15.76
CA ARG A 8 6.50 -15.00 -16.26
C ARG A 8 7.31 -15.78 -15.22
N PRO A 9 8.28 -16.64 -15.65
CA PRO A 9 9.20 -17.29 -14.72
C PRO A 9 9.93 -16.25 -13.86
N GLU A 10 9.79 -16.36 -12.53
CA GLU A 10 10.35 -15.38 -11.59
C GLU A 10 11.86 -15.27 -11.71
N ALA A 11 12.55 -16.41 -11.87
CA ALA A 11 14.03 -16.46 -11.99
C ALA A 11 14.55 -15.64 -13.17
N ASP A 12 13.90 -15.70 -14.33
CA ASP A 12 14.29 -14.96 -15.54
C ASP A 12 14.13 -13.46 -15.32
N VAL A 13 13.00 -13.07 -14.69
CA VAL A 13 12.72 -11.67 -14.37
C VAL A 13 13.76 -11.14 -13.38
N VAL A 14 14.09 -11.88 -12.33
CA VAL A 14 15.08 -11.47 -11.34
C VAL A 14 16.47 -11.36 -11.95
N ALA A 15 16.88 -12.30 -12.79
CA ALA A 15 18.16 -12.23 -13.51
C ALA A 15 18.28 -10.96 -14.36
N HIS A 16 17.19 -10.57 -15.06
CA HIS A 16 17.14 -9.32 -15.81
C HIS A 16 17.25 -8.08 -14.90
N ARG A 17 16.61 -8.09 -13.71
CA ARG A 17 16.71 -6.98 -12.73
C ARG A 17 18.12 -6.85 -12.16
N LEU A 18 18.78 -7.98 -11.83
CA LEU A 18 20.18 -7.99 -11.36
C LEU A 18 21.11 -7.43 -12.44
N ALA A 19 20.97 -7.87 -13.70
CA ALA A 19 21.73 -7.33 -14.82
C ALA A 19 21.53 -5.82 -14.99
N ALA A 20 20.31 -5.35 -14.78
CA ALA A 20 20.00 -3.91 -14.81
C ALA A 20 20.67 -3.11 -13.69
N LEU A 21 21.13 -3.73 -12.61
CA LEU A 21 21.80 -3.08 -11.48
C LEU A 21 23.33 -3.19 -11.56
N ASP A 22 23.86 -3.99 -12.48
CA ASP A 22 25.31 -4.23 -12.57
C ASP A 22 26.09 -2.91 -12.74
N GLY A 23 27.12 -2.74 -11.92
CA GLY A 23 27.97 -1.54 -11.86
C GLY A 23 27.26 -0.24 -11.41
N ALA A 24 25.97 -0.29 -11.05
CA ALA A 24 25.18 0.91 -10.71
C ALA A 24 25.08 1.16 -9.20
N LEU A 25 25.33 0.16 -8.38
CA LEU A 25 25.12 0.19 -6.94
C LEU A 25 26.22 -0.61 -6.21
N ASP A 26 26.89 0.04 -5.27
CA ASP A 26 27.72 -0.62 -4.25
C ASP A 26 26.88 -0.78 -2.96
N TRP A 27 26.31 -1.97 -2.78
CA TRP A 27 25.49 -2.24 -1.60
C TRP A 27 26.30 -2.19 -0.30
N HIS A 28 27.58 -2.55 -0.33
CA HIS A 28 28.42 -2.47 0.87
C HIS A 28 28.52 -1.03 1.37
N GLN A 29 28.81 -0.08 0.49
CA GLN A 29 28.81 1.33 0.87
C GLN A 29 27.44 1.82 1.31
N ALA A 30 26.34 1.39 0.66
CA ALA A 30 24.98 1.74 1.08
C ALA A 30 24.68 1.22 2.51
N ALA A 31 25.08 -0.01 2.82
CA ALA A 31 24.94 -0.58 4.16
C ALA A 31 25.76 0.19 5.21
N VAL A 32 27.00 0.57 4.90
CA VAL A 32 27.84 1.40 5.78
C VAL A 32 27.18 2.75 6.07
N HIS A 33 26.57 3.39 5.09
CA HIS A 33 25.84 4.64 5.29
C HIS A 33 24.56 4.46 6.12
N ALA A 34 23.85 3.35 5.96
CA ALA A 34 22.60 3.08 6.67
C ALA A 34 22.80 2.62 8.13
N ALA A 35 23.91 1.98 8.45
CA ALA A 35 24.17 1.42 9.76
C ALA A 35 24.06 2.43 10.92
N PRO A 36 24.63 3.66 10.82
CA PRO A 36 24.43 4.68 11.85
C PRO A 36 22.97 5.06 12.09
N TRP A 37 22.13 5.09 11.05
CA TRP A 37 20.70 5.39 11.18
C TRP A 37 19.98 4.29 11.94
N VAL A 38 20.26 3.03 11.61
CA VAL A 38 19.72 1.85 12.30
C VAL A 38 20.09 1.90 13.79
N GLN A 39 21.37 2.12 14.08
CA GLN A 39 21.85 2.19 15.45
C GLN A 39 21.25 3.37 16.24
N ALA A 40 21.13 4.53 15.62
CA ALA A 40 20.52 5.71 16.25
C ALA A 40 19.03 5.51 16.56
N VAL A 41 18.29 4.80 15.70
CA VAL A 41 16.88 4.44 15.95
C VAL A 41 16.77 3.47 17.11
N ARG A 42 17.63 2.45 17.20
CA ARG A 42 17.66 1.50 18.33
C ARG A 42 18.00 2.18 19.66
N ASN A 43 18.97 3.08 19.65
CA ASN A 43 19.37 3.82 20.84
C ASN A 43 18.32 4.86 21.29
N ASN A 44 17.51 5.36 20.38
CA ASN A 44 16.46 6.34 20.65
C ASN A 44 15.20 6.04 19.84
N PRO A 45 14.45 4.99 20.21
CA PRO A 45 13.25 4.58 19.52
C PRO A 45 12.18 5.69 19.56
N PRO A 46 11.41 5.87 18.47
CA PRO A 46 10.35 6.87 18.46
C PRO A 46 9.26 6.51 19.48
N PRO A 47 8.55 7.51 20.05
CA PRO A 47 7.54 7.30 21.11
C PRO A 47 6.37 6.39 20.73
N PHE A 48 6.16 6.15 19.43
CA PHE A 48 5.02 5.42 18.84
C PHE A 48 5.28 3.93 18.56
N TRP A 49 6.27 3.31 19.19
CA TRP A 49 6.51 1.84 19.07
C TRP A 49 5.46 0.97 19.76
N ALA A 50 4.40 1.57 20.30
CA ALA A 50 3.37 0.84 21.03
C ALA A 50 2.66 -0.22 20.19
N MET A 51 2.39 0.05 18.88
CA MET A 51 1.77 -0.92 17.98
C MET A 51 2.76 -2.00 17.56
N GLU A 52 3.98 -1.63 17.24
CA GLU A 52 5.05 -2.58 16.87
C GLU A 52 5.38 -3.48 18.07
N SER A 53 5.36 -2.94 19.29
CA SER A 53 5.49 -3.72 20.53
C SER A 53 4.30 -4.66 20.74
N LEU A 54 3.07 -4.22 20.46
CA LEU A 54 1.87 -5.06 20.56
C LEU A 54 1.90 -6.21 19.53
N LEU A 55 2.28 -5.92 18.29
CA LEU A 55 2.40 -6.93 17.23
C LEU A 55 3.57 -7.88 17.44
N ARG A 56 4.60 -7.46 18.18
CA ARG A 56 5.70 -8.31 18.61
C ARG A 56 5.26 -9.25 19.73
N GLU A 57 4.51 -8.73 20.70
CA GLU A 57 3.98 -9.53 21.80
C GLU A 57 2.90 -10.51 21.34
N TYR A 58 2.05 -10.09 20.40
CA TYR A 58 1.00 -10.89 19.77
C TYR A 58 1.19 -10.92 18.25
N PRO A 59 2.14 -11.72 17.73
CA PRO A 59 2.39 -11.81 16.29
C PRO A 59 1.11 -12.20 15.54
N ILE A 60 0.90 -11.63 14.36
CA ILE A 60 -0.28 -11.95 13.52
C ILE A 60 -0.35 -13.44 13.18
N SER A 61 0.79 -14.12 13.19
CA SER A 61 0.87 -15.58 13.01
C SER A 61 0.42 -16.38 14.25
N SER A 62 0.28 -15.73 15.42
CA SER A 62 -0.23 -16.38 16.63
C SER A 62 -1.77 -16.38 16.68
N ALA A 63 -2.34 -17.27 17.49
CA ALA A 63 -3.79 -17.33 17.70
C ALA A 63 -4.32 -16.02 18.32
N GLU A 64 -3.54 -15.42 19.21
CA GLU A 64 -3.84 -14.17 19.93
C GLU A 64 -3.82 -12.96 18.97
N GLY A 65 -2.76 -12.84 18.16
CA GLY A 65 -2.65 -11.78 17.16
C GLY A 65 -3.75 -11.85 16.12
N LEU A 66 -4.07 -13.06 15.65
CA LEU A 66 -5.19 -13.30 14.73
C LEU A 66 -6.54 -12.98 15.37
N ALA A 67 -6.74 -13.33 16.65
CA ALA A 67 -7.96 -12.99 17.38
C ALA A 67 -8.14 -11.49 17.56
N LEU A 68 -7.07 -10.76 17.89
CA LEU A 68 -7.08 -9.29 17.99
C LEU A 68 -7.39 -8.62 16.65
N MET A 69 -6.84 -9.11 15.54
CA MET A 69 -7.14 -8.59 14.20
C MET A 69 -8.58 -8.83 13.80
N ARG A 70 -9.09 -10.05 13.99
CA ARG A 70 -10.49 -10.38 13.72
C ARG A 70 -11.44 -9.56 14.58
N LEU A 71 -11.08 -9.35 15.84
CA LEU A 71 -11.85 -8.49 16.74
C LEU A 71 -11.86 -7.04 16.26
N ALA A 72 -10.72 -6.49 15.88
CA ALA A 72 -10.63 -5.12 15.36
C ALA A 72 -11.46 -4.97 14.06
N GLU A 73 -11.33 -5.92 13.13
CA GLU A 73 -12.12 -5.93 11.89
C GLU A 73 -13.63 -5.98 12.19
N ALA A 74 -14.01 -6.88 13.07
CA ALA A 74 -15.40 -7.11 13.37
C ALA A 74 -16.05 -5.93 14.10
N LEU A 75 -15.38 -5.34 15.11
CA LEU A 75 -15.88 -4.17 15.85
C LEU A 75 -16.05 -2.94 14.97
N LEU A 76 -15.25 -2.81 13.91
CA LEU A 76 -15.40 -1.70 12.94
C LEU A 76 -16.61 -1.89 11.99
N ARG A 77 -17.09 -3.14 11.84
CA ARG A 77 -18.21 -3.48 10.93
C ARG A 77 -19.55 -3.65 11.63
N VAL A 78 -19.53 -3.94 12.92
CA VAL A 78 -20.76 -4.28 13.68
C VAL A 78 -21.53 -3.00 14.02
N PRO A 79 -22.82 -2.93 13.62
CA PRO A 79 -23.63 -1.72 13.81
C PRO A 79 -24.22 -1.58 15.22
N ASP A 80 -24.27 -2.68 16.02
CA ASP A 80 -24.94 -2.71 17.32
C ASP A 80 -24.05 -3.26 18.43
N ALA A 81 -24.32 -2.81 19.66
CA ALA A 81 -23.51 -3.16 20.83
C ALA A 81 -23.69 -4.62 21.28
N GLU A 82 -24.82 -5.27 20.97
CA GLU A 82 -25.09 -6.63 21.43
C GLU A 82 -24.27 -7.64 20.61
N THR A 83 -24.24 -7.47 19.28
CA THR A 83 -23.39 -8.25 18.38
C THR A 83 -21.91 -7.99 18.66
N ALA A 84 -21.51 -6.75 18.95
CA ALA A 84 -20.14 -6.41 19.30
C ALA A 84 -19.69 -7.11 20.59
N ILE A 85 -20.55 -7.21 21.60
CA ILE A 85 -20.28 -7.92 22.87
C ILE A 85 -20.11 -9.42 22.62
N ALA A 86 -21.05 -10.04 21.89
CA ALA A 86 -21.01 -11.47 21.59
C ALA A 86 -19.73 -11.86 20.81
N LEU A 87 -19.37 -11.04 19.82
CA LEU A 87 -18.20 -11.26 19.02
C LEU A 87 -16.89 -11.06 19.80
N THR A 88 -16.83 -10.04 20.66
CA THR A 88 -15.67 -9.79 21.55
C THR A 88 -15.47 -10.98 22.49
N ALA A 89 -16.57 -11.50 23.08
CA ALA A 89 -16.53 -12.67 23.93
C ALA A 89 -16.02 -13.93 23.20
N ASP A 90 -16.50 -14.18 21.98
CA ASP A 90 -16.09 -15.34 21.18
C ASP A 90 -14.60 -15.26 20.78
N GLN A 91 -14.13 -14.11 20.32
CA GLN A 91 -12.74 -13.95 19.87
C GLN A 91 -11.74 -13.96 21.04
N LEU A 92 -12.02 -13.24 22.14
CA LEU A 92 -11.14 -13.22 23.31
C LEU A 92 -11.18 -14.56 24.10
N GLY A 93 -12.27 -15.31 24.01
CA GLY A 93 -12.38 -16.62 24.63
C GLY A 93 -11.60 -17.74 23.91
N ARG A 94 -11.16 -17.53 22.68
CA ARG A 94 -10.41 -18.51 21.87
C ARG A 94 -8.89 -18.43 22.02
N ALA A 95 -8.38 -17.36 22.58
CA ALA A 95 -6.95 -17.08 22.67
C ALA A 95 -6.51 -16.93 24.13
N ASP A 96 -5.29 -17.34 24.44
CA ASP A 96 -4.69 -17.21 25.75
C ASP A 96 -3.82 -15.95 25.80
N PHE A 97 -4.28 -14.93 26.54
CA PHE A 97 -3.62 -13.63 26.68
C PHE A 97 -2.83 -13.49 27.99
N ASP A 98 -2.57 -14.57 28.70
CA ASP A 98 -1.93 -14.56 30.03
C ASP A 98 -0.38 -14.47 29.95
N GLY A 99 0.20 -14.10 28.81
CA GLY A 99 1.63 -13.87 28.63
C GLY A 99 2.17 -12.70 29.44
N ALA A 100 3.39 -12.84 29.97
CA ALA A 100 4.08 -11.79 30.71
C ALA A 100 4.52 -10.67 29.78
N ALA A 101 3.88 -9.50 29.90
CA ALA A 101 4.19 -8.33 29.09
C ALA A 101 5.33 -7.50 29.68
N ASP A 102 6.38 -7.23 28.89
CA ASP A 102 7.56 -6.46 29.29
C ASP A 102 7.38 -4.94 29.22
N SER A 103 6.36 -4.42 28.54
CA SER A 103 6.11 -2.98 28.41
C SER A 103 4.90 -2.52 29.24
N THR A 104 4.93 -1.26 29.72
CA THR A 104 3.80 -0.65 30.46
C THR A 104 2.52 -0.57 29.65
N LEU A 105 2.60 -0.42 28.33
CA LEU A 105 1.44 -0.36 27.44
C LEU A 105 0.89 -1.77 27.17
N ALA A 106 1.77 -2.74 27.01
CA ALA A 106 1.42 -4.14 26.88
C ALA A 106 0.78 -4.66 28.17
N ARG A 107 1.29 -4.27 29.36
CA ARG A 107 0.65 -4.58 30.66
C ARG A 107 -0.72 -3.95 30.80
N LEU A 108 -0.92 -2.72 30.31
CA LEU A 108 -2.24 -2.07 30.32
C LEU A 108 -3.22 -2.75 29.35
N SER A 109 -2.76 -3.18 28.18
CA SER A 109 -3.61 -3.91 27.21
C SER A 109 -3.91 -5.32 27.68
N SER A 110 -2.92 -6.07 28.18
CA SER A 110 -3.12 -7.42 28.75
C SER A 110 -4.04 -7.38 29.99
N SER A 111 -3.85 -6.39 30.87
CA SER A 111 -4.73 -6.20 32.02
C SER A 111 -6.15 -5.79 31.61
N ALA A 112 -6.31 -4.98 30.57
CA ALA A 112 -7.62 -4.63 30.03
C ALA A 112 -8.30 -5.83 29.38
N ILE A 113 -7.55 -6.68 28.66
CA ILE A 113 -8.05 -7.91 28.02
C ILE A 113 -8.41 -8.95 29.09
N ALA A 114 -7.57 -9.18 30.10
CA ALA A 114 -7.84 -10.10 31.21
C ALA A 114 -9.06 -9.66 32.04
N LEU A 115 -9.18 -8.34 32.29
CA LEU A 115 -10.35 -7.76 32.95
C LEU A 115 -11.61 -7.92 32.09
N SER A 116 -11.46 -7.82 30.76
CA SER A 116 -12.52 -7.98 29.78
C SER A 116 -13.08 -9.40 29.79
N LYS A 117 -12.21 -10.43 29.85
CA LYS A 117 -12.61 -11.84 29.96
C LYS A 117 -13.51 -12.09 31.19
N ARG A 118 -13.27 -11.38 32.30
CA ARG A 118 -14.03 -11.54 33.55
C ARG A 118 -15.43 -10.94 33.51
N PHE A 119 -15.71 -10.03 32.58
CA PHE A 119 -17.00 -9.35 32.44
C PHE A 119 -17.80 -9.79 31.21
N LEU A 120 -17.23 -10.68 30.37
CA LEU A 120 -17.92 -11.21 29.19
C LEU A 120 -18.78 -12.43 29.55
N PRO A 121 -19.95 -12.62 28.92
CA PRO A 121 -20.83 -13.75 29.21
C PRO A 121 -20.21 -15.09 28.78
N GLU A 122 -20.35 -16.12 29.62
CA GLU A 122 -20.03 -17.51 29.24
C GLU A 122 -20.99 -18.02 28.17
N ARG A 123 -20.52 -18.95 27.33
CA ARG A 123 -21.18 -19.41 26.07
C ARG A 123 -22.64 -19.90 26.23
N ASP A 124 -23.07 -20.31 27.41
CA ASP A 124 -24.33 -21.02 27.59
C ASP A 124 -25.32 -20.40 28.58
N HIS A 125 -25.08 -19.20 29.11
CA HIS A 125 -25.98 -18.55 30.06
C HIS A 125 -26.33 -17.09 29.68
N PRO A 126 -27.62 -16.69 29.77
CA PRO A 126 -28.00 -15.32 29.51
C PRO A 126 -27.32 -14.37 30.54
N PRO A 127 -26.69 -13.29 30.09
CA PRO A 127 -25.93 -12.40 30.96
C PRO A 127 -26.84 -11.68 31.97
N GLY A 128 -26.46 -11.72 33.26
CA GLY A 128 -27.11 -10.90 34.28
C GLY A 128 -26.92 -9.39 34.06
N LEU A 129 -27.72 -8.56 34.72
CA LEU A 129 -27.71 -7.09 34.54
C LEU A 129 -26.35 -6.45 34.77
N LEU A 130 -25.56 -6.94 35.73
CA LEU A 130 -24.19 -6.49 36.04
C LEU A 130 -23.19 -6.90 34.94
N ALA A 131 -23.35 -8.09 34.36
CA ALA A 131 -22.52 -8.55 33.25
C ALA A 131 -22.83 -7.75 31.97
N ARG A 132 -24.09 -7.35 31.73
CA ARG A 132 -24.48 -6.47 30.61
C ARG A 132 -23.92 -5.05 30.72
N LEU A 133 -23.86 -4.48 31.92
CA LEU A 133 -23.25 -3.18 32.17
C LEU A 133 -21.72 -3.22 32.04
N GLY A 134 -21.09 -4.27 32.55
CA GLY A 134 -19.65 -4.51 32.43
C GLY A 134 -19.23 -4.77 30.98
N SER A 135 -19.98 -5.59 30.23
CA SER A 135 -19.67 -5.89 28.82
C SER A 135 -19.78 -4.67 27.90
N ARG A 136 -20.76 -3.78 28.13
CA ARG A 136 -20.83 -2.49 27.38
C ARG A 136 -19.62 -1.60 27.63
N THR A 137 -19.13 -1.56 28.87
CA THR A 137 -17.93 -0.79 29.24
C THR A 137 -16.67 -1.38 28.58
N VAL A 138 -16.58 -2.71 28.54
CA VAL A 138 -15.48 -3.44 27.87
C VAL A 138 -15.48 -3.18 26.38
N VAL A 139 -16.64 -3.31 25.72
CA VAL A 139 -16.76 -3.03 24.27
C VAL A 139 -16.43 -1.56 23.97
N ALA A 140 -16.89 -0.62 24.80
CA ALA A 140 -16.54 0.79 24.64
C ALA A 140 -15.03 1.05 24.85
N ALA A 141 -14.38 0.36 25.78
CA ALA A 141 -12.93 0.44 25.99
C ALA A 141 -12.16 -0.19 24.82
N THR A 142 -12.59 -1.34 24.32
CA THR A 142 -11.99 -2.01 23.14
C THR A 142 -12.16 -1.17 21.88
N LEU A 143 -13.35 -0.62 21.64
CA LEU A 143 -13.58 0.31 20.53
C LEU A 143 -12.69 1.55 20.64
N ARG A 144 -12.51 2.12 21.82
CA ARG A 144 -11.57 3.23 22.03
C ARG A 144 -10.12 2.83 21.77
N ALA A 145 -9.71 1.64 22.19
CA ALA A 145 -8.37 1.13 21.90
C ALA A 145 -8.16 0.95 20.39
N VAL A 146 -9.10 0.33 19.68
CA VAL A 146 -9.06 0.21 18.22
C VAL A 146 -9.06 1.58 17.52
N GLN A 147 -9.83 2.54 18.04
CA GLN A 147 -9.83 3.91 17.53
C GLN A 147 -8.51 4.63 17.77
N LEU A 148 -7.87 4.43 18.92
CA LEU A 148 -6.55 4.97 19.23
C LEU A 148 -5.47 4.38 18.32
N LEU A 149 -5.52 3.07 18.09
CA LEU A 149 -4.66 2.38 17.14
C LEU A 149 -4.90 2.89 15.70
N GLY A 150 -6.17 3.07 15.30
CA GLY A 150 -6.52 3.67 14.02
C GLY A 150 -5.97 5.08 13.82
N ARG A 151 -5.98 5.92 14.87
CA ARG A 151 -5.42 7.29 14.83
C ARG A 151 -3.91 7.32 14.58
N GLN A 152 -3.18 6.25 14.89
CA GLN A 152 -1.76 6.17 14.59
C GLN A 152 -1.48 6.16 13.08
N PHE A 153 -2.39 5.58 12.28
CA PHE A 153 -2.23 5.43 10.84
C PHE A 153 -3.03 6.43 10.00
N VAL A 154 -3.90 7.23 10.64
CA VAL A 154 -4.73 8.25 10.00
C VAL A 154 -4.35 9.61 10.54
N LEU A 155 -3.93 10.51 9.64
CA LEU A 155 -3.50 11.86 10.04
C LEU A 155 -4.66 12.72 10.55
N GLY A 156 -5.89 12.46 10.09
CA GLY A 156 -7.10 13.14 10.56
C GLY A 156 -8.36 12.49 10.02
N GLN A 157 -9.49 12.71 10.69
CA GLN A 157 -10.79 12.20 10.22
C GLN A 157 -11.35 13.03 9.07
N THR A 158 -10.94 14.28 8.97
CA THR A 158 -11.29 15.23 7.91
C THR A 158 -10.03 15.84 7.31
N ILE A 159 -10.12 16.31 6.08
CA ILE A 159 -8.99 16.98 5.43
C ILE A 159 -8.50 18.20 6.24
N ARG A 160 -9.39 18.92 6.91
CA ARG A 160 -9.02 20.10 7.74
C ARG A 160 -8.21 19.71 8.96
N GLU A 161 -8.60 18.63 9.65
CA GLU A 161 -7.83 18.06 10.78
C GLU A 161 -6.46 17.61 10.30
N ALA A 162 -6.40 16.81 9.24
CA ALA A 162 -5.16 16.29 8.67
C ALA A 162 -4.20 17.42 8.27
N MET A 163 -4.68 18.48 7.63
CA MET A 163 -3.89 19.65 7.29
C MET A 163 -3.44 20.44 8.53
N GLY A 164 -4.21 20.41 9.62
CA GLY A 164 -3.81 20.99 10.92
C GLY A 164 -2.61 20.26 11.51
N GLU A 165 -2.66 18.92 11.54
CA GLU A 165 -1.55 18.07 12.00
C GLU A 165 -0.33 18.18 11.08
N ALA A 166 -0.52 18.18 9.76
CA ALA A 166 0.54 18.39 8.78
C ALA A 166 1.29 19.72 9.04
N ARG A 167 0.58 20.82 9.22
CA ARG A 167 1.19 22.12 9.57
C ARG A 167 1.95 22.09 10.89
N SER A 168 1.46 21.37 11.88
CA SER A 168 2.15 21.20 13.16
C SER A 168 3.47 20.44 12.97
N ALA A 169 3.49 19.43 12.10
CA ALA A 169 4.72 18.72 11.73
C ALA A 169 5.68 19.59 10.90
N GLN A 170 5.17 20.33 9.92
CA GLN A 170 5.94 21.23 9.06
C GLN A 170 6.59 22.39 9.84
N LYS A 171 5.97 22.88 10.93
CA LYS A 171 6.61 23.86 11.82
C LYS A 171 7.89 23.31 12.47
N LYS A 172 7.95 22.02 12.76
CA LYS A 172 9.11 21.34 13.34
C LYS A 172 10.12 20.91 12.26
N GLN A 173 9.63 20.56 11.08
CA GLN A 173 10.41 20.05 9.95
C GLN A 173 9.90 20.67 8.65
N PRO A 174 10.37 21.87 8.27
CA PRO A 174 9.86 22.64 7.11
C PRO A 174 10.04 21.94 5.75
N ALA A 175 10.93 20.95 5.66
CA ALA A 175 11.16 20.16 4.45
C ALA A 175 10.10 19.07 4.21
N LEU A 176 9.14 18.87 5.12
CA LEU A 176 8.07 17.89 4.95
C LEU A 176 6.99 18.41 4.00
N CYS A 177 6.58 17.55 3.06
CA CYS A 177 5.34 17.68 2.31
C CYS A 177 4.41 16.50 2.64
N PHE A 178 3.14 16.65 2.30
CA PHE A 178 2.13 15.62 2.52
C PHE A 178 1.42 15.26 1.20
N SER A 179 1.09 13.98 1.03
CA SER A 179 0.17 13.50 0.00
C SER A 179 -1.03 12.91 0.74
N TYR A 180 -2.15 13.62 0.71
CA TYR A 180 -3.36 13.19 1.41
C TYR A 180 -4.05 12.09 0.61
N ASP A 181 -4.45 11.02 1.27
CA ASP A 181 -5.28 9.93 0.73
C ASP A 181 -6.64 9.96 1.42
N MET A 182 -7.67 10.44 0.72
CA MET A 182 -9.03 10.37 1.23
C MET A 182 -9.46 8.90 1.21
N LEU A 183 -9.55 8.29 2.40
CA LEU A 183 -9.86 6.87 2.53
C LEU A 183 -11.17 6.53 1.80
N GLY A 184 -11.14 5.45 1.05
CA GLY A 184 -12.21 4.92 0.23
C GLY A 184 -11.65 4.33 -1.05
N GLU A 185 -12.05 3.10 -1.34
CA GLU A 185 -11.67 2.36 -2.54
C GLU A 185 -12.82 1.43 -2.94
N GLY A 186 -12.87 1.00 -4.21
CA GLY A 186 -13.83 0.02 -4.67
C GLY A 186 -15.28 0.51 -4.54
N ALA A 187 -15.65 1.60 -5.20
CA ALA A 187 -17.04 2.03 -5.31
C ALA A 187 -17.91 0.88 -5.82
N ARG A 188 -18.99 0.57 -5.15
CA ARG A 188 -19.91 -0.51 -5.52
C ARG A 188 -21.12 0.01 -6.31
N THR A 189 -21.44 1.27 -6.13
CA THR A 189 -22.57 1.96 -6.78
C THR A 189 -22.11 3.27 -7.38
N GLU A 190 -22.90 3.82 -8.28
CA GLU A 190 -22.67 5.17 -8.82
C GLU A 190 -22.73 6.24 -7.72
N ALA A 191 -23.63 6.07 -6.74
CA ALA A 191 -23.70 6.96 -5.58
C ALA A 191 -22.42 6.96 -4.75
N ASP A 192 -21.75 5.81 -4.61
CA ASP A 192 -20.44 5.73 -3.96
C ASP A 192 -19.38 6.48 -4.76
N ALA A 193 -19.32 6.27 -6.07
CA ALA A 193 -18.37 6.92 -6.96
C ALA A 193 -18.51 8.46 -6.92
N GLN A 194 -19.74 8.97 -6.93
CA GLN A 194 -20.00 10.40 -6.83
C GLN A 194 -19.61 10.96 -5.46
N ARG A 195 -19.87 10.24 -4.39
CA ARG A 195 -19.46 10.63 -3.04
C ARG A 195 -17.94 10.73 -2.91
N TYR A 196 -17.19 9.76 -3.45
CA TYR A 196 -15.73 9.80 -3.45
C TYR A 196 -15.18 10.90 -4.36
N LEU A 197 -15.77 11.11 -5.53
CA LEU A 197 -15.42 12.23 -6.42
C LEU A 197 -15.53 13.58 -5.70
N GLN A 198 -16.65 13.80 -5.02
CA GLN A 198 -16.87 15.03 -4.25
C GLN A 198 -15.86 15.15 -3.11
N SER A 199 -15.57 14.06 -2.38
CA SER A 199 -14.57 14.05 -1.31
C SER A 199 -13.18 14.44 -1.80
N TYR A 200 -12.73 13.88 -2.94
CA TYR A 200 -11.46 14.26 -3.57
C TYR A 200 -11.46 15.72 -4.03
N ALA A 201 -12.52 16.17 -4.66
CA ALA A 201 -12.61 17.56 -5.13
C ALA A 201 -12.56 18.57 -3.98
N ASP A 202 -13.26 18.29 -2.88
CA ASP A 202 -13.24 19.15 -1.68
C ASP A 202 -11.87 19.14 -0.99
N ALA A 203 -11.20 17.98 -0.96
CA ALA A 203 -9.84 17.88 -0.44
C ALA A 203 -8.85 18.70 -1.31
N ILE A 204 -8.90 18.57 -2.64
CA ILE A 204 -8.04 19.34 -3.54
C ILE A 204 -8.26 20.85 -3.36
N ARG A 205 -9.52 21.30 -3.26
CA ARG A 205 -9.81 22.72 -3.00
C ARG A 205 -9.26 23.20 -1.65
N ALA A 206 -9.39 22.38 -0.60
CA ALA A 206 -8.88 22.70 0.72
C ALA A 206 -7.34 22.80 0.73
N ILE A 207 -6.65 21.86 0.08
CA ILE A 207 -5.19 21.86 -0.06
C ILE A 207 -4.77 23.07 -0.90
N GLY A 208 -5.41 23.29 -2.05
CA GLY A 208 -5.12 24.39 -2.97
C GLY A 208 -5.27 25.77 -2.33
N ALA A 209 -6.26 25.95 -1.45
CA ALA A 209 -6.44 27.21 -0.71
C ALA A 209 -5.27 27.56 0.23
N GLN A 210 -4.37 26.61 0.53
CA GLN A 210 -3.21 26.79 1.41
C GLN A 210 -1.88 26.56 0.68
N SER A 211 -1.90 26.15 -0.58
CA SER A 211 -0.72 25.98 -1.40
C SER A 211 -0.23 27.31 -1.94
N ASP A 212 1.05 27.36 -2.26
CA ASP A 212 1.64 28.45 -3.03
C ASP A 212 1.73 28.01 -4.49
N ALA A 213 0.84 28.52 -5.33
CA ALA A 213 0.79 28.19 -6.76
C ALA A 213 2.06 28.63 -7.53
N ALA A 214 2.88 29.53 -6.96
CA ALA A 214 4.17 29.93 -7.54
C ALA A 214 5.29 28.90 -7.27
N ARG A 215 5.12 28.04 -6.27
CA ARG A 215 6.07 26.97 -5.97
C ARG A 215 5.84 25.78 -6.89
N ALA A 216 6.90 25.05 -7.22
CA ALA A 216 6.78 23.81 -7.98
C ALA A 216 5.97 22.75 -7.19
N PRO A 217 5.21 21.85 -7.88
CA PRO A 217 4.35 20.86 -7.22
C PRO A 217 5.08 19.94 -6.24
N GLU A 218 6.37 19.68 -6.48
CA GLU A 218 7.21 18.89 -5.57
C GLU A 218 7.42 19.54 -4.20
N HIS A 219 7.16 20.83 -4.07
CA HIS A 219 7.28 21.60 -2.83
C HIS A 219 5.94 21.99 -2.21
N ASN A 220 4.83 21.62 -2.83
CA ASN A 220 3.48 21.76 -2.30
C ASN A 220 2.98 20.41 -1.75
N ASP A 221 2.04 20.46 -0.81
CA ASP A 221 1.26 19.28 -0.46
C ASP A 221 0.45 18.81 -1.68
N GLY A 222 0.10 17.55 -1.72
CA GLY A 222 -0.60 16.94 -2.84
C GLY A 222 -1.68 15.96 -2.38
N ILE A 223 -2.22 15.22 -3.35
CA ILE A 223 -3.28 14.24 -3.12
C ILE A 223 -2.99 12.95 -3.87
N SER A 224 -3.40 11.83 -3.28
CA SER A 224 -3.47 10.52 -3.94
C SER A 224 -4.92 10.13 -4.15
N ILE A 225 -5.24 9.59 -5.33
CA ILE A 225 -6.58 9.14 -5.70
C ILE A 225 -6.56 7.70 -6.18
N LYS A 226 -7.66 6.98 -5.97
CA LYS A 226 -7.86 5.61 -6.46
C LYS A 226 -8.92 5.58 -7.55
N LEU A 227 -8.60 4.95 -8.68
CA LEU A 227 -9.54 4.85 -9.80
C LEU A 227 -10.75 4.00 -9.45
N SER A 228 -10.58 2.96 -8.64
CA SER A 228 -11.68 2.11 -8.16
C SER A 228 -12.69 2.85 -7.26
N ALA A 229 -12.29 3.94 -6.63
CA ALA A 229 -13.19 4.78 -5.86
C ALA A 229 -14.11 5.63 -6.77
N LEU A 230 -13.72 5.85 -8.02
CA LEU A 230 -14.38 6.79 -8.94
C LEU A 230 -15.26 6.09 -10.00
N HIS A 231 -15.29 4.75 -10.02
CA HIS A 231 -16.11 4.01 -10.99
C HIS A 231 -16.50 2.63 -10.43
N PRO A 232 -17.81 2.28 -10.38
CA PRO A 232 -18.28 1.03 -9.74
C PRO A 232 -17.96 -0.24 -10.57
N ARG A 233 -17.57 -0.10 -11.83
CA ARG A 233 -17.20 -1.19 -12.73
C ARG A 233 -15.82 -0.93 -13.34
N TYR A 234 -14.84 -0.59 -12.48
CA TYR A 234 -13.46 -0.37 -12.88
C TYR A 234 -12.75 -1.71 -13.13
N GLU A 235 -12.99 -2.26 -14.29
CA GLU A 235 -12.49 -3.57 -14.75
C GLU A 235 -12.28 -3.57 -16.28
N ASP A 236 -11.30 -4.31 -16.77
CA ASP A 236 -10.91 -4.31 -18.20
C ASP A 236 -12.04 -4.83 -19.12
N ALA A 237 -12.90 -5.70 -18.62
CA ALA A 237 -14.09 -6.16 -19.35
C ALA A 237 -15.11 -5.03 -19.67
N GLN A 238 -15.03 -3.91 -18.95
CA GLN A 238 -15.86 -2.72 -19.11
C GLN A 238 -15.07 -1.52 -19.68
N ARG A 239 -13.96 -1.78 -20.36
CA ARG A 239 -13.00 -0.78 -20.83
C ARG A 239 -13.64 0.42 -21.53
N GLU A 240 -14.52 0.20 -22.50
CA GLU A 240 -15.16 1.29 -23.25
C GLU A 240 -15.95 2.22 -22.33
N ARG A 241 -16.71 1.63 -21.43
CA ARG A 241 -17.47 2.36 -20.41
C ARG A 241 -16.55 3.11 -19.44
N VAL A 242 -15.50 2.45 -18.98
CA VAL A 242 -14.49 3.08 -18.09
C VAL A 242 -13.85 4.28 -18.77
N MET A 243 -13.39 4.14 -20.01
CA MET A 243 -12.77 5.25 -20.74
C MET A 243 -13.75 6.41 -20.94
N GLY A 244 -15.01 6.13 -21.25
CA GLY A 244 -16.04 7.15 -21.46
C GLY A 244 -16.51 7.86 -20.21
N GLU A 245 -16.55 7.18 -19.05
CA GLU A 245 -17.12 7.72 -17.80
C GLU A 245 -16.05 8.13 -16.78
N LEU A 246 -14.99 7.32 -16.59
CA LEU A 246 -13.97 7.55 -15.58
C LEU A 246 -12.99 8.65 -15.98
N VAL A 247 -12.50 8.66 -17.23
CA VAL A 247 -11.53 9.67 -17.68
C VAL A 247 -12.06 11.10 -17.47
N PRO A 248 -13.32 11.46 -17.84
CA PRO A 248 -13.86 12.79 -17.56
C PRO A 248 -13.97 13.10 -16.06
N ARG A 249 -14.24 12.10 -15.20
CA ARG A 249 -14.29 12.29 -13.75
C ARG A 249 -12.93 12.62 -13.17
N VAL A 250 -11.92 11.83 -13.54
CA VAL A 250 -10.54 12.07 -13.09
C VAL A 250 -10.00 13.38 -13.65
N TRP A 251 -10.37 13.74 -14.88
CA TRP A 251 -10.01 15.04 -15.46
C TRP A 251 -10.48 16.22 -14.61
N GLN A 252 -11.69 16.17 -14.04
CA GLN A 252 -12.15 17.23 -13.13
C GLN A 252 -11.21 17.42 -11.95
N LEU A 253 -10.69 16.32 -11.38
CA LEU A 253 -9.72 16.37 -10.27
C LEU A 253 -8.35 16.87 -10.75
N CYS A 254 -7.89 16.43 -11.91
CA CYS A 254 -6.65 16.90 -12.52
C CYS A 254 -6.68 18.41 -12.79
N ALA A 255 -7.79 18.91 -13.33
CA ALA A 255 -7.95 20.35 -13.59
C ALA A 255 -7.86 21.18 -12.29
N LEU A 256 -8.57 20.75 -11.24
CA LEU A 256 -8.51 21.41 -9.92
C LEU A 256 -7.09 21.38 -9.33
N ALA A 257 -6.40 20.26 -9.43
CA ALA A 257 -5.03 20.12 -8.92
C ALA A 257 -4.04 20.97 -9.75
N ALA A 258 -4.21 21.01 -11.06
CA ALA A 258 -3.39 21.82 -11.96
C ALA A 258 -3.57 23.32 -11.70
N ASP A 259 -4.80 23.79 -11.51
CA ASP A 259 -5.11 25.20 -11.22
C ASP A 259 -4.49 25.66 -9.88
N ALA A 260 -4.35 24.74 -8.92
CA ALA A 260 -3.70 24.99 -7.63
C ALA A 260 -2.20 24.59 -7.61
N ASN A 261 -1.66 24.12 -8.73
CA ASN A 261 -0.28 23.64 -8.88
C ASN A 261 0.13 22.59 -7.83
N LEU A 262 -0.74 21.60 -7.59
CA LEU A 262 -0.52 20.51 -6.65
C LEU A 262 0.00 19.25 -7.35
N ASN A 263 0.63 18.35 -6.58
CA ASN A 263 0.82 16.97 -7.01
C ASN A 263 -0.50 16.20 -6.86
N LEU A 264 -0.93 15.52 -7.94
CA LEU A 264 -1.99 14.53 -7.94
C LEU A 264 -1.42 13.21 -8.44
N THR A 265 -1.42 12.19 -7.61
CA THR A 265 -0.93 10.85 -7.93
C THR A 265 -2.10 9.87 -8.02
N ILE A 266 -2.20 9.15 -9.14
CA ILE A 266 -3.08 7.98 -9.25
C ILE A 266 -2.37 6.83 -8.55
N ASP A 267 -3.00 6.28 -7.50
CA ASP A 267 -2.48 5.13 -6.76
C ASP A 267 -2.58 3.85 -7.60
N ALA A 268 -1.62 2.93 -7.41
CA ALA A 268 -1.66 1.61 -8.00
C ALA A 268 -2.61 0.69 -7.19
N GLU A 269 -3.33 -0.13 -7.91
CA GLU A 269 -4.25 -1.11 -7.36
C GLU A 269 -3.86 -2.53 -7.81
N GLU A 270 -4.79 -3.47 -7.94
CA GLU A 270 -4.51 -4.87 -8.28
C GLU A 270 -3.87 -5.01 -9.68
N VAL A 271 -3.12 -6.09 -9.89
CA VAL A 271 -2.35 -6.36 -11.12
C VAL A 271 -3.24 -6.42 -12.37
N ASP A 272 -4.47 -6.93 -12.23
CA ASP A 272 -5.44 -7.05 -13.32
C ASP A 272 -5.99 -5.72 -13.84
N ARG A 273 -5.83 -4.64 -13.05
CA ARG A 273 -6.24 -3.27 -13.41
C ARG A 273 -5.13 -2.45 -14.06
N LEU A 274 -3.88 -2.96 -14.08
CA LEU A 274 -2.72 -2.17 -14.48
C LEU A 274 -2.83 -1.66 -15.93
N GLU A 275 -3.18 -2.53 -16.89
CA GLU A 275 -3.30 -2.13 -18.31
C GLU A 275 -4.38 -1.04 -18.50
N LEU A 276 -5.55 -1.23 -17.87
CA LEU A 276 -6.63 -0.25 -17.91
C LEU A 276 -6.24 1.06 -17.23
N SER A 277 -5.50 0.99 -16.11
CA SER A 277 -5.00 2.20 -15.44
C SER A 277 -4.04 3.00 -16.32
N LEU A 278 -3.19 2.32 -17.11
CA LEU A 278 -2.30 2.98 -18.07
C LEU A 278 -3.07 3.65 -19.20
N ASP A 279 -4.16 3.04 -19.66
CA ASP A 279 -5.00 3.65 -20.69
C ASP A 279 -5.68 4.92 -20.20
N VAL A 280 -6.22 4.89 -18.98
CA VAL A 280 -6.78 6.09 -18.30
C VAL A 280 -5.69 7.13 -18.08
N PHE A 281 -4.51 6.70 -17.60
CA PHE A 281 -3.38 7.58 -17.33
C PHE A 281 -2.88 8.30 -18.60
N GLU A 282 -2.72 7.59 -19.71
CA GLU A 282 -2.29 8.19 -20.98
C GLU A 282 -3.35 9.13 -21.56
N ALA A 283 -4.64 8.78 -21.49
CA ALA A 283 -5.70 9.68 -21.93
C ALA A 283 -5.68 11.00 -21.15
N LEU A 284 -5.46 10.94 -19.84
CA LEU A 284 -5.29 12.12 -18.99
C LEU A 284 -4.00 12.89 -19.30
N ALA A 285 -2.89 12.19 -19.55
CA ALA A 285 -1.62 12.82 -19.94
C ALA A 285 -1.76 13.60 -21.25
N ALA A 286 -2.45 13.03 -22.25
CA ALA A 286 -2.76 13.71 -23.50
C ALA A 286 -3.59 14.97 -23.27
N GLN A 287 -4.61 14.90 -22.41
CA GLN A 287 -5.47 16.03 -22.10
C GLN A 287 -4.71 17.12 -21.31
N ILE A 288 -3.84 16.71 -20.35
CA ILE A 288 -2.95 17.64 -19.63
C ILE A 288 -2.02 18.37 -20.60
N ALA A 289 -1.41 17.66 -21.54
CA ALA A 289 -0.52 18.26 -22.53
C ALA A 289 -1.24 19.30 -23.40
N ALA A 290 -2.52 19.06 -23.72
CA ALA A 290 -3.34 19.97 -24.51
C ALA A 290 -3.83 21.20 -23.71
N GLU A 291 -4.30 21.00 -22.47
CA GLU A 291 -5.03 22.03 -21.71
C GLU A 291 -4.22 22.66 -20.57
N ARG A 292 -3.26 21.92 -20.00
CA ARG A 292 -2.43 22.33 -18.83
C ARG A 292 -0.94 22.01 -19.03
N PRO A 293 -0.30 22.35 -20.17
CA PRO A 293 1.04 21.87 -20.53
C PRO A 293 2.16 22.30 -19.56
N ARG A 294 1.91 23.30 -18.72
CA ARG A 294 2.87 23.78 -17.71
C ARG A 294 2.78 23.05 -16.37
N TRP A 295 1.69 22.31 -16.13
CA TRP A 295 1.55 21.59 -14.89
C TRP A 295 2.46 20.35 -14.85
N ARG A 296 3.25 20.24 -13.79
CA ARG A 296 4.25 19.18 -13.58
C ARG A 296 3.88 18.26 -12.40
N GLY A 297 2.66 18.40 -11.85
CA GLY A 297 2.21 17.70 -10.66
C GLY A 297 1.47 16.38 -10.90
N PHE A 298 1.24 15.97 -12.16
CA PHE A 298 0.57 14.72 -12.47
C PHE A 298 1.48 13.51 -12.30
N GLY A 299 0.96 12.42 -11.73
CA GLY A 299 1.76 11.23 -11.46
C GLY A 299 0.99 9.94 -11.29
N LEU A 300 1.76 8.85 -11.23
CA LEU A 300 1.30 7.48 -11.08
C LEU A 300 2.13 6.77 -10.02
N ALA A 301 1.49 5.96 -9.18
CA ALA A 301 2.19 5.01 -8.32
C ALA A 301 2.47 3.71 -9.09
N MET A 302 3.66 3.14 -8.90
CA MET A 302 4.13 1.91 -9.56
C MET A 302 4.62 0.92 -8.50
N GLN A 303 4.27 -0.36 -8.66
CA GLN A 303 4.52 -1.40 -7.67
C GLN A 303 5.65 -2.32 -8.12
N ALA A 304 6.81 -2.22 -7.46
CA ALA A 304 8.03 -2.96 -7.80
C ALA A 304 7.91 -4.48 -7.63
N TYR A 305 6.98 -4.96 -6.80
CA TYR A 305 6.77 -6.40 -6.60
C TYR A 305 6.16 -7.11 -7.82
N GLN A 306 5.63 -6.36 -8.79
CA GLN A 306 5.11 -6.93 -10.03
C GLN A 306 6.24 -7.37 -10.97
N THR A 307 6.07 -8.51 -11.61
CA THR A 307 7.03 -9.01 -12.61
C THR A 307 7.23 -8.05 -13.79
N ARG A 308 6.27 -7.14 -14.05
CA ARG A 308 6.26 -6.15 -15.13
C ARG A 308 6.75 -4.76 -14.72
N ALA A 309 7.24 -4.58 -13.49
CA ALA A 309 7.48 -3.24 -12.93
C ALA A 309 8.51 -2.40 -13.69
N LEU A 310 9.58 -3.01 -14.22
CA LEU A 310 10.60 -2.27 -14.98
C LEU A 310 10.07 -1.83 -16.35
N GLU A 311 9.39 -2.72 -17.03
CA GLU A 311 8.76 -2.45 -18.33
C GLU A 311 7.63 -1.40 -18.19
N LEU A 312 6.97 -1.35 -17.04
CA LEU A 312 6.01 -0.29 -16.72
C LEU A 312 6.70 1.07 -16.64
N ILE A 313 7.91 1.16 -16.07
CA ILE A 313 8.65 2.43 -16.03
C ILE A 313 9.01 2.88 -17.43
N ASP A 314 9.47 1.97 -18.28
CA ASP A 314 9.79 2.29 -19.68
C ASP A 314 8.57 2.84 -20.43
N GLU A 315 7.39 2.23 -20.23
CA GLU A 315 6.14 2.72 -20.84
C GLU A 315 5.72 4.09 -20.28
N VAL A 316 5.83 4.33 -18.97
CA VAL A 316 5.52 5.62 -18.36
C VAL A 316 6.48 6.72 -18.86
N VAL A 317 7.77 6.39 -19.03
CA VAL A 317 8.75 7.30 -19.65
C VAL A 317 8.37 7.59 -21.10
N ALA A 318 7.94 6.58 -21.85
CA ALA A 318 7.50 6.75 -23.24
C ALA A 318 6.25 7.65 -23.32
N ILE A 319 5.26 7.47 -22.42
CA ILE A 319 4.07 8.33 -22.32
C ILE A 319 4.50 9.77 -22.01
N ALA A 320 5.35 9.98 -21.01
CA ALA A 320 5.84 11.30 -20.63
C ALA A 320 6.48 12.04 -21.83
N ARG A 321 7.38 11.36 -22.54
CA ARG A 321 8.09 11.92 -23.70
C ARG A 321 7.15 12.18 -24.89
N ARG A 322 6.21 11.28 -25.15
CA ARG A 322 5.20 11.42 -26.22
C ARG A 322 4.37 12.68 -26.05
N HIS A 323 4.03 13.01 -24.81
CA HIS A 323 3.18 14.15 -24.48
C HIS A 323 3.97 15.39 -24.00
N GLY A 324 5.32 15.35 -23.97
CA GLY A 324 6.16 16.47 -23.52
C GLY A 324 5.97 16.82 -22.04
N LEU A 325 5.61 15.85 -21.21
CA LEU A 325 5.37 16.01 -19.78
C LEU A 325 6.56 15.55 -18.95
N ARG A 326 6.64 16.03 -17.72
CA ARG A 326 7.46 15.45 -16.66
C ARG A 326 6.53 15.03 -15.53
N LEU A 327 6.49 13.73 -15.23
CA LEU A 327 5.51 13.10 -14.35
C LEU A 327 6.11 12.88 -12.95
N MET A 328 5.33 13.10 -11.89
CA MET A 328 5.73 12.80 -10.52
C MET A 328 5.36 11.35 -10.17
N CYS A 329 6.29 10.41 -10.35
CA CYS A 329 6.00 8.99 -10.23
C CYS A 329 6.47 8.41 -8.91
N ARG A 330 5.56 7.74 -8.20
CA ARG A 330 5.82 7.07 -6.93
C ARG A 330 6.18 5.61 -7.14
N LEU A 331 7.33 5.20 -6.65
CA LEU A 331 7.72 3.80 -6.58
C LEU A 331 7.44 3.25 -5.18
N VAL A 332 6.63 2.20 -5.11
CA VAL A 332 6.33 1.43 -3.89
C VAL A 332 6.73 -0.03 -4.08
N LYS A 333 6.83 -0.82 -3.01
CA LYS A 333 7.03 -2.29 -3.16
C LYS A 333 5.76 -2.94 -3.71
N GLY A 334 4.63 -2.82 -3.03
CA GLY A 334 3.32 -3.32 -3.42
C GLY A 334 2.47 -3.64 -2.20
N ALA A 335 1.15 -3.56 -2.33
CA ALA A 335 0.23 -3.63 -1.19
C ALA A 335 -0.80 -4.77 -1.24
N TYR A 336 -0.80 -5.58 -2.29
CA TYR A 336 -1.85 -6.60 -2.54
C TYR A 336 -1.29 -8.02 -2.67
N TRP A 337 -0.10 -8.29 -2.12
CA TRP A 337 0.64 -9.53 -2.35
C TRP A 337 -0.19 -10.79 -2.08
N ASP A 338 -0.85 -10.86 -0.92
CA ASP A 338 -1.66 -12.03 -0.54
C ASP A 338 -2.83 -12.28 -1.51
N ALA A 339 -3.50 -11.21 -1.95
CA ALA A 339 -4.60 -11.28 -2.89
C ALA A 339 -4.12 -11.75 -4.28
N GLU A 340 -2.97 -11.27 -4.75
CA GLU A 340 -2.39 -11.63 -6.03
C GLU A 340 -1.92 -13.09 -6.06
N ILE A 341 -1.27 -13.55 -4.99
CA ILE A 341 -0.86 -14.96 -4.83
C ILE A 341 -2.10 -15.85 -4.84
N LYS A 342 -3.09 -15.54 -3.99
CA LYS A 342 -4.32 -16.32 -3.87
C LYS A 342 -5.08 -16.39 -5.19
N ARG A 343 -5.25 -15.27 -5.88
CA ARG A 343 -5.92 -15.21 -7.19
C ARG A 343 -5.22 -16.09 -8.23
N ALA A 344 -3.88 -16.02 -8.31
CA ALA A 344 -3.12 -16.85 -9.23
C ALA A 344 -3.31 -18.35 -8.93
N GLN A 345 -3.34 -18.74 -7.64
CA GLN A 345 -3.60 -20.11 -7.21
C GLN A 345 -5.02 -20.57 -7.51
N GLU A 346 -6.02 -19.73 -7.26
CA GLU A 346 -7.44 -20.03 -7.55
C GLU A 346 -7.69 -20.25 -9.04
N LEU A 347 -7.06 -19.46 -9.87
CA LEU A 347 -7.16 -19.57 -11.32
C LEU A 347 -6.21 -20.60 -11.95
N GLY A 348 -5.26 -21.15 -11.18
CA GLY A 348 -4.28 -22.12 -11.68
C GLY A 348 -3.41 -21.53 -12.81
N LEU A 349 -3.03 -20.26 -12.67
CA LEU A 349 -2.23 -19.56 -13.69
C LEU A 349 -0.80 -20.10 -13.77
N PRO A 350 -0.09 -19.98 -14.89
CA PRO A 350 1.20 -20.63 -15.09
C PRO A 350 2.29 -20.16 -14.10
N HIS A 351 2.25 -18.89 -13.71
CA HIS A 351 3.17 -18.25 -12.76
C HIS A 351 2.43 -17.20 -11.94
N TYR A 352 3.11 -16.68 -10.91
CA TYR A 352 2.61 -15.55 -10.13
C TYR A 352 2.89 -14.23 -10.85
N PRO A 353 1.98 -13.24 -10.79
CA PRO A 353 2.19 -11.92 -11.39
C PRO A 353 3.10 -11.03 -10.55
N VAL A 354 3.40 -11.44 -9.32
CA VAL A 354 4.25 -10.76 -8.34
C VAL A 354 5.36 -11.70 -7.86
N PHE A 355 6.45 -11.14 -7.38
CA PHE A 355 7.54 -11.94 -6.83
C PHE A 355 7.10 -12.67 -5.57
N THR A 356 7.51 -13.93 -5.45
CA THR A 356 7.17 -14.79 -4.30
C THR A 356 8.12 -14.59 -3.13
N HIS A 357 9.29 -13.97 -3.37
CA HIS A 357 10.29 -13.68 -2.36
C HIS A 357 10.43 -12.17 -2.14
N LYS A 358 10.54 -11.78 -0.87
CA LYS A 358 10.72 -10.37 -0.49
C LYS A 358 11.96 -9.76 -1.12
N HIS A 359 13.10 -10.45 -1.09
CA HIS A 359 14.35 -9.93 -1.65
C HIS A 359 14.30 -9.76 -3.17
N HIS A 360 13.52 -10.53 -3.91
CA HIS A 360 13.27 -10.30 -5.33
C HIS A 360 12.51 -9.00 -5.57
N SER A 361 11.55 -8.68 -4.70
CA SER A 361 10.88 -7.38 -4.72
C SER A 361 11.85 -6.24 -4.37
N ASP A 362 12.80 -6.47 -3.46
CA ASP A 362 13.84 -5.50 -3.10
C ASP A 362 14.80 -5.24 -4.28
N VAL A 363 15.24 -6.29 -4.98
CA VAL A 363 16.06 -6.18 -6.21
C VAL A 363 15.29 -5.43 -7.29
N SER A 364 14.04 -5.80 -7.53
CA SER A 364 13.19 -5.12 -8.52
C SER A 364 12.97 -3.65 -8.18
N TYR A 365 12.77 -3.32 -6.91
CA TYR A 365 12.65 -1.94 -6.45
C TYR A 365 13.89 -1.11 -6.78
N LEU A 366 15.08 -1.64 -6.53
CA LEU A 366 16.36 -0.96 -6.84
C LEU A 366 16.56 -0.79 -8.35
N ALA A 367 16.24 -1.81 -9.16
CA ALA A 367 16.31 -1.71 -10.62
C ALA A 367 15.34 -0.65 -11.16
N CYS A 368 14.11 -0.64 -10.65
CA CYS A 368 13.12 0.37 -10.97
C CYS A 368 13.56 1.77 -10.55
N ALA A 369 14.12 1.92 -9.34
CA ALA A 369 14.65 3.19 -8.87
C ALA A 369 15.76 3.74 -9.78
N ARG A 370 16.69 2.87 -10.21
CA ARG A 370 17.72 3.23 -11.18
C ARG A 370 17.12 3.72 -12.51
N ALA A 371 16.14 2.99 -13.04
CA ALA A 371 15.49 3.35 -14.32
C ALA A 371 14.78 4.70 -14.22
N MET A 372 14.07 4.99 -13.13
CA MET A 372 13.42 6.29 -12.91
C MET A 372 14.46 7.42 -12.80
N LEU A 373 15.56 7.21 -12.09
CA LEU A 373 16.64 8.18 -11.98
C LEU A 373 17.37 8.42 -13.32
N ALA A 374 17.34 7.46 -14.24
CA ALA A 374 17.93 7.59 -15.57
C ALA A 374 17.10 8.42 -16.55
N ALA A 375 15.85 8.77 -16.23
CA ALA A 375 14.92 9.52 -17.07
C ALA A 375 14.47 10.86 -16.43
N PRO A 376 15.39 11.76 -16.04
CA PRO A 376 15.04 13.00 -15.31
C PRO A 376 14.25 14.02 -16.16
N ASP A 377 14.28 13.88 -17.47
CA ASP A 377 13.47 14.62 -18.42
C ASP A 377 11.98 14.23 -18.37
N ALA A 378 11.70 12.97 -18.08
CA ALA A 378 10.36 12.38 -18.11
C ALA A 378 9.74 12.19 -16.72
N ILE A 379 10.55 11.86 -15.71
CA ILE A 379 10.09 11.50 -14.38
C ILE A 379 10.78 12.36 -13.30
N TYR A 380 9.97 12.84 -12.34
CA TYR A 380 10.39 13.23 -11.00
C TYR A 380 10.15 12.05 -10.07
N PRO A 381 11.20 11.34 -9.61
CA PRO A 381 11.02 10.13 -8.83
C PRO A 381 10.59 10.43 -7.39
N GLN A 382 9.63 9.61 -6.89
CA GLN A 382 9.16 9.63 -5.52
C GLN A 382 9.35 8.21 -4.94
N PHE A 383 10.32 8.02 -4.04
CA PHE A 383 10.71 6.70 -3.54
C PHE A 383 10.07 6.41 -2.18
N ALA A 384 9.05 5.56 -2.15
CA ALA A 384 8.36 5.17 -0.93
C ALA A 384 8.97 3.90 -0.33
N THR A 385 9.67 4.04 0.79
CA THR A 385 10.31 2.93 1.50
C THR A 385 10.58 3.28 2.95
N HIS A 386 10.58 2.28 3.85
CA HIS A 386 10.96 2.42 5.25
C HIS A 386 12.28 1.71 5.57
N ASN A 387 12.93 1.10 4.57
CA ASN A 387 14.16 0.34 4.70
C ASN A 387 15.38 1.26 4.56
N ALA A 388 16.18 1.37 5.63
CA ALA A 388 17.36 2.24 5.68
C ALA A 388 18.41 1.90 4.60
N GLY A 389 18.66 0.61 4.35
CA GLY A 389 19.57 0.17 3.29
C GLY A 389 19.09 0.57 1.90
N THR A 390 17.80 0.42 1.63
CA THR A 390 17.18 0.88 0.37
C THR A 390 17.29 2.40 0.21
N ILE A 391 17.05 3.19 1.28
CA ILE A 391 17.22 4.65 1.24
C ILE A 391 18.68 5.02 0.91
N ALA A 392 19.65 4.40 1.57
CA ALA A 392 21.06 4.66 1.31
C ALA A 392 21.47 4.29 -0.12
N ALA A 393 20.96 3.18 -0.65
CA ALA A 393 21.17 2.76 -2.04
C ALA A 393 20.59 3.77 -3.04
N ILE A 394 19.39 4.30 -2.78
CA ILE A 394 18.77 5.35 -3.61
C ILE A 394 19.63 6.61 -3.59
N LEU A 395 20.07 7.06 -2.42
CA LEU A 395 20.94 8.25 -2.28
C LEU A 395 22.22 8.11 -3.08
N GLN A 396 22.85 6.91 -3.04
CA GLN A 396 24.04 6.60 -3.81
C GLN A 396 23.77 6.66 -5.33
N MET A 397 22.72 5.97 -5.81
CA MET A 397 22.36 5.96 -7.23
C MET A 397 21.91 7.32 -7.76
N ALA A 398 21.26 8.13 -6.92
CA ALA A 398 20.73 9.44 -7.32
C ALA A 398 21.83 10.45 -7.56
N GLY A 399 22.90 10.46 -6.77
CA GLY A 399 23.90 11.51 -6.80
C GLY A 399 23.25 12.89 -6.64
N ASN A 400 23.42 13.77 -7.63
CA ASN A 400 22.84 15.11 -7.62
C ASN A 400 21.46 15.22 -8.33
N ARG A 401 20.84 14.10 -8.71
CA ARG A 401 19.53 14.12 -9.38
C ARG A 401 18.43 14.48 -8.40
N ALA A 402 17.43 15.23 -8.90
CA ALA A 402 16.26 15.60 -8.10
C ALA A 402 15.32 14.40 -7.91
N PHE A 403 14.91 14.15 -6.67
CA PHE A 403 13.91 13.15 -6.26
C PHE A 403 13.39 13.50 -4.87
N GLU A 404 12.35 12.79 -4.44
CA GLU A 404 11.91 12.83 -3.05
C GLU A 404 11.81 11.43 -2.45
N LEU A 405 11.97 11.34 -1.15
CA LEU A 405 11.67 10.15 -0.37
C LEU A 405 10.23 10.23 0.15
N GLN A 406 9.58 9.07 0.28
CA GLN A 406 8.23 9.00 0.85
C GLN A 406 8.15 7.98 1.97
N ARG A 407 7.35 8.29 2.99
CA ARG A 407 6.96 7.37 4.05
C ARG A 407 5.46 7.41 4.31
N LEU A 408 4.95 6.36 4.91
CA LEU A 408 3.59 6.36 5.42
C LEU A 408 3.51 7.14 6.73
N HIS A 409 2.38 7.80 6.97
CA HIS A 409 2.07 8.35 8.29
C HIS A 409 2.06 7.23 9.34
N GLY A 410 2.68 7.49 10.49
CA GLY A 410 2.81 6.51 11.58
C GLY A 410 3.87 5.42 11.37
N MET A 411 4.63 5.44 10.26
CA MET A 411 5.68 4.45 9.97
C MET A 411 7.01 5.11 9.61
N GLY A 412 8.11 4.45 9.98
CA GLY A 412 9.47 4.83 9.59
C GLY A 412 9.98 6.15 10.17
N GLU A 413 9.30 6.76 11.13
CA GLU A 413 9.65 8.07 11.69
C GLU A 413 11.07 8.13 12.24
N GLY A 414 11.51 7.07 12.90
CA GLY A 414 12.87 6.99 13.46
C GLY A 414 13.93 7.03 12.37
N VAL A 415 13.79 6.23 11.31
CA VAL A 415 14.74 6.19 10.20
C VAL A 415 14.75 7.54 9.48
N TYR A 416 13.58 8.10 9.17
CA TYR A 416 13.48 9.38 8.47
C TYR A 416 13.99 10.56 9.29
N ARG A 417 13.86 10.52 10.62
CA ARG A 417 14.49 11.49 11.52
C ARG A 417 16.00 11.52 11.31
N GLU A 418 16.65 10.37 11.21
CA GLU A 418 18.11 10.29 11.03
C GLU A 418 18.52 10.63 9.58
N VAL A 419 17.76 10.17 8.59
CA VAL A 419 17.98 10.52 7.17
C VAL A 419 17.90 12.03 6.94
N MET A 420 16.90 12.71 7.50
CA MET A 420 16.71 14.16 7.34
C MET A 420 17.80 14.98 8.06
N LYS A 421 18.44 14.44 9.10
CA LYS A 421 19.62 15.05 9.71
C LYS A 421 20.87 14.91 8.84
N ALA A 422 20.99 13.80 8.15
CA ALA A 422 22.17 13.45 7.35
C ALA A 422 22.11 13.93 5.91
N THR A 423 20.94 14.32 5.40
CA THR A 423 20.72 14.65 3.98
C THR A 423 19.79 15.85 3.81
N THR A 424 19.79 16.43 2.61
CA THR A 424 18.85 17.48 2.18
C THR A 424 17.70 16.92 1.35
N ALA A 425 17.46 15.62 1.37
CA ALA A 425 16.40 14.98 0.60
C ALA A 425 15.02 15.49 1.04
N HIS A 426 14.17 15.81 0.08
CA HIS A 426 12.77 16.11 0.35
C HIS A 426 12.04 14.85 0.83
N VAL A 427 11.16 15.02 1.81
CA VAL A 427 10.37 13.92 2.37
C VAL A 427 8.89 14.26 2.26
N ARG A 428 8.13 13.37 1.62
CA ARG A 428 6.68 13.45 1.57
C ARG A 428 6.05 12.36 2.41
N VAL A 429 5.08 12.72 3.23
CA VAL A 429 4.33 11.78 4.06
C VAL A 429 3.03 11.42 3.35
N TYR A 430 2.83 10.14 3.05
CA TYR A 430 1.53 9.62 2.60
C TYR A 430 0.60 9.59 3.81
N ALA A 431 -0.45 10.38 3.74
CA ALA A 431 -1.30 10.75 4.88
C ALA A 431 -2.75 10.33 4.65
N PRO A 432 -3.18 9.17 5.15
CA PRO A 432 -4.58 8.77 5.09
C PRO A 432 -5.48 9.70 5.89
N VAL A 433 -6.65 10.02 5.30
CA VAL A 433 -7.65 10.92 5.86
C VAL A 433 -9.02 10.27 5.74
N GLY A 434 -9.72 10.08 6.86
CA GLY A 434 -11.06 9.52 6.83
C GLY A 434 -11.56 9.03 8.17
N GLN A 435 -12.83 8.66 8.21
CA GLN A 435 -13.47 8.14 9.41
C GLN A 435 -13.03 6.70 9.69
N HIS A 436 -13.09 6.29 10.94
CA HIS A 436 -12.68 4.96 11.39
C HIS A 436 -13.35 3.80 10.61
N LYS A 437 -14.61 3.97 10.17
CA LYS A 437 -15.34 2.95 9.38
C LYS A 437 -14.72 2.69 8.01
N ASP A 438 -14.04 3.68 7.42
CA ASP A 438 -13.41 3.60 6.10
C ASP A 438 -11.93 3.16 6.18
N LEU A 439 -11.42 3.02 7.41
CA LEU A 439 -10.02 2.72 7.70
C LEU A 439 -9.66 1.24 7.55
N LEU A 440 -10.64 0.34 7.62
CA LEU A 440 -10.38 -1.09 7.83
C LEU A 440 -9.48 -1.73 6.77
N ALA A 441 -9.79 -1.53 5.50
CA ALA A 441 -9.00 -2.12 4.41
C ALA A 441 -7.55 -1.60 4.42
N TYR A 442 -7.37 -0.31 4.71
CA TYR A 442 -6.06 0.30 4.86
C TYR A 442 -5.31 -0.26 6.07
N LEU A 443 -5.98 -0.34 7.23
CA LEU A 443 -5.38 -0.81 8.48
C LEU A 443 -4.92 -2.28 8.38
N VAL A 444 -5.76 -3.15 7.84
CA VAL A 444 -5.42 -4.57 7.67
C VAL A 444 -4.16 -4.74 6.81
N ARG A 445 -4.06 -4.03 5.69
CA ARG A 445 -2.84 -4.07 4.85
C ARG A 445 -1.60 -3.59 5.61
N ARG A 446 -1.73 -2.53 6.44
CA ARG A 446 -0.60 -2.02 7.25
C ARG A 446 -0.20 -3.00 8.35
N LEU A 447 -1.18 -3.62 9.01
CA LEU A 447 -0.91 -4.65 10.03
C LEU A 447 -0.21 -5.86 9.45
N LEU A 448 -0.65 -6.34 8.28
CA LEU A 448 0.00 -7.46 7.57
C LEU A 448 1.42 -7.10 7.14
N GLU A 449 1.64 -5.90 6.61
CA GLU A 449 2.97 -5.42 6.21
C GLU A 449 3.94 -5.30 7.39
N ASN A 450 3.49 -4.72 8.51
CA ASN A 450 4.31 -4.51 9.69
C ASN A 450 4.49 -5.78 10.53
N GLY A 451 3.48 -6.64 10.58
CA GLY A 451 3.50 -7.88 11.34
C GLY A 451 4.28 -9.02 10.66
N ALA A 452 4.68 -8.86 9.40
CA ALA A 452 5.51 -9.87 8.75
C ALA A 452 6.92 -9.90 9.39
N ASN A 453 7.34 -11.07 9.86
CA ASN A 453 8.68 -11.27 10.48
C ASN A 453 9.83 -10.83 9.56
N SER A 454 9.63 -10.81 8.26
CA SER A 454 10.58 -10.35 7.25
C SER A 454 10.53 -8.83 7.01
N SER A 455 9.60 -8.10 7.64
CA SER A 455 9.51 -6.64 7.49
C SER A 455 10.73 -5.96 8.12
N PHE A 456 11.33 -5.01 7.39
CA PHE A 456 12.45 -4.22 7.92
C PHE A 456 12.07 -3.48 9.21
N VAL A 457 10.86 -2.93 9.28
CA VAL A 457 10.38 -2.17 10.45
C VAL A 457 10.24 -3.10 11.65
N ASN A 458 9.73 -4.32 11.45
CA ASN A 458 9.66 -5.33 12.52
C ASN A 458 11.05 -5.72 13.03
N GLN A 459 11.95 -6.07 12.10
CA GLN A 459 13.31 -6.48 12.45
C GLN A 459 14.18 -5.34 13.04
N LEU A 460 13.92 -4.09 12.63
CA LEU A 460 14.60 -2.91 13.19
C LEU A 460 14.37 -2.79 14.69
N GLY A 461 13.16 -3.10 15.12
CA GLY A 461 12.80 -3.08 16.53
C GLY A 461 13.22 -4.32 17.31
N ASP A 462 13.78 -5.34 16.68
CA ASP A 462 14.28 -6.54 17.36
C ASP A 462 15.79 -6.44 17.59
N ASP A 463 16.18 -6.24 18.86
CA ASP A 463 17.59 -6.15 19.25
C ASP A 463 18.34 -7.47 19.03
N GLY A 464 17.63 -8.60 18.91
CA GLY A 464 18.19 -9.90 18.58
C GLY A 464 18.67 -10.04 17.14
N VAL A 465 18.23 -9.16 16.23
CA VAL A 465 18.67 -9.14 14.83
C VAL A 465 19.90 -8.21 14.70
N PRO A 466 21.10 -8.73 14.35
CA PRO A 466 22.28 -7.89 14.14
C PRO A 466 22.10 -6.87 13.01
N VAL A 467 22.77 -5.71 13.10
CA VAL A 467 22.67 -4.62 12.12
C VAL A 467 23.14 -5.06 10.72
N ASP A 468 24.19 -5.85 10.64
CA ASP A 468 24.72 -6.42 9.39
C ASP A 468 23.72 -7.38 8.73
N GLN A 469 23.01 -8.19 9.51
CA GLN A 469 21.92 -9.04 9.01
C GLN A 469 20.74 -8.20 8.51
N LEU A 470 20.35 -7.16 9.24
CA LEU A 470 19.28 -6.25 8.85
C LEU A 470 19.59 -5.50 7.54
N LEU A 471 20.87 -5.20 7.31
CA LEU A 471 21.39 -4.53 6.11
C LEU A 471 22.02 -5.49 5.10
N ALA A 472 21.72 -6.79 5.20
CA ALA A 472 22.22 -7.79 4.25
C ALA A 472 21.82 -7.43 2.81
N SER A 473 22.71 -7.72 1.86
CA SER A 473 22.48 -7.39 0.45
C SER A 473 21.34 -8.23 -0.14
N PRO A 474 20.32 -7.62 -0.75
CA PRO A 474 19.32 -8.37 -1.49
C PRO A 474 19.84 -8.94 -2.81
N LEU A 475 21.00 -8.45 -3.30
CA LEU A 475 21.54 -8.78 -4.63
C LEU A 475 22.11 -10.21 -4.70
N HIS A 476 22.50 -10.79 -3.58
CA HIS A 476 23.17 -12.11 -3.51
C HIS A 476 22.29 -13.20 -2.89
N ALA A 477 21.08 -12.87 -2.48
CA ALA A 477 20.19 -13.85 -1.88
C ALA A 477 19.67 -14.82 -2.95
N SER A 478 20.15 -16.06 -2.93
CA SER A 478 19.55 -17.15 -3.69
C SER A 478 18.49 -17.83 -2.82
N SER A 479 17.29 -18.01 -3.32
CA SER A 479 16.29 -18.80 -2.65
C SER A 479 15.45 -19.59 -3.63
N VAL A 480 15.19 -20.82 -3.25
CA VAL A 480 14.18 -21.66 -3.91
C VAL A 480 12.83 -21.26 -3.31
N SER A 481 11.84 -20.94 -4.14
CA SER A 481 10.51 -20.60 -3.65
C SER A 481 9.92 -21.74 -2.82
N SER A 482 9.44 -21.41 -1.63
CA SER A 482 8.66 -22.35 -0.82
C SER A 482 7.21 -22.46 -1.34
N LEU A 483 6.78 -21.53 -2.19
CA LEU A 483 5.46 -21.58 -2.80
C LEU A 483 5.53 -22.42 -4.08
N PRO A 484 4.74 -23.49 -4.20
CA PRO A 484 4.61 -24.23 -5.45
C PRO A 484 4.00 -23.32 -6.52
N LEU A 485 4.34 -23.56 -7.80
CA LEU A 485 3.63 -22.89 -8.88
C LEU A 485 2.13 -23.21 -8.80
N PRO A 486 1.24 -22.27 -9.20
CA PRO A 486 -0.19 -22.47 -9.10
C PRO A 486 -0.72 -23.78 -9.73
N PRO A 487 -0.26 -24.25 -10.90
CA PRO A 487 -0.67 -25.55 -11.44
C PRO A 487 -0.22 -26.74 -10.59
N LEU A 488 0.86 -26.58 -9.79
CA LEU A 488 1.47 -27.63 -8.98
C LEU A 488 1.09 -27.53 -7.50
N LEU A 489 0.04 -26.80 -7.17
CA LEU A 489 -0.38 -26.51 -5.79
C LEU A 489 -0.59 -27.80 -4.95
N TYR A 490 -1.01 -28.88 -5.59
CA TYR A 490 -1.25 -30.20 -4.94
C TYR A 490 -0.13 -31.22 -5.20
N GLY A 491 1.02 -30.78 -5.72
CA GLY A 491 2.20 -31.62 -6.02
C GLY A 491 2.37 -31.95 -7.51
N PRO A 492 3.52 -32.55 -7.88
CA PRO A 492 3.89 -32.75 -9.29
C PRO A 492 3.11 -33.88 -9.99
N ALA A 493 2.60 -34.85 -9.26
CA ALA A 493 1.81 -35.97 -9.78
C ALA A 493 0.55 -36.17 -8.92
N PRO A 494 -0.37 -35.24 -8.89
CA PRO A 494 -1.43 -35.22 -7.91
C PRO A 494 -2.58 -36.16 -8.30
N ALA A 495 -3.15 -36.82 -7.29
CA ALA A 495 -4.49 -37.38 -7.39
C ALA A 495 -5.54 -36.28 -7.62
N ARG A 496 -5.22 -35.04 -7.26
CA ARG A 496 -6.01 -33.83 -7.49
C ARG A 496 -5.20 -32.81 -8.29
N ARG A 497 -5.74 -32.35 -9.40
CA ARG A 497 -5.19 -31.21 -10.17
C ARG A 497 -5.78 -29.90 -9.67
N ASN A 498 -5.03 -28.81 -9.80
CA ASN A 498 -5.59 -27.48 -9.63
C ASN A 498 -6.47 -27.09 -10.83
N SER A 499 -7.29 -26.06 -10.70
CA SER A 499 -8.04 -25.46 -11.81
C SER A 499 -7.09 -24.94 -12.89
N GLU A 500 -7.55 -24.96 -14.14
CA GLU A 500 -6.90 -24.30 -15.27
C GLU A 500 -7.83 -23.18 -15.72
N GLY A 501 -7.74 -22.04 -15.04
CA GLY A 501 -8.55 -20.87 -15.31
C GLY A 501 -7.88 -19.92 -16.32
N VAL A 502 -8.65 -18.92 -16.73
CA VAL A 502 -8.19 -17.87 -17.64
C VAL A 502 -8.33 -16.53 -16.96
N ASP A 503 -7.28 -15.74 -16.94
CA ASP A 503 -7.38 -14.36 -16.50
C ASP A 503 -8.02 -13.49 -17.59
N LEU A 504 -9.30 -13.16 -17.39
CA LEU A 504 -10.08 -12.36 -18.33
C LEU A 504 -9.64 -10.88 -18.40
N ALA A 505 -8.84 -10.42 -17.45
CA ALA A 505 -8.23 -9.09 -17.51
C ALA A 505 -7.05 -9.02 -18.50
N VAL A 506 -6.44 -10.17 -18.82
CA VAL A 506 -5.36 -10.26 -19.81
C VAL A 506 -5.96 -10.41 -21.20
N THR A 507 -5.85 -9.39 -22.04
CA THR A 507 -6.46 -9.35 -23.39
C THR A 507 -6.06 -10.54 -24.25
N THR A 508 -4.80 -10.97 -24.22
CA THR A 508 -4.31 -12.12 -25.02
C THR A 508 -4.89 -13.46 -24.56
N MET A 509 -5.29 -13.58 -23.29
CA MET A 509 -5.97 -14.76 -22.75
C MET A 509 -7.48 -14.71 -23.00
N ARG A 510 -8.08 -13.52 -22.97
CA ARG A 510 -9.53 -13.31 -23.19
C ARG A 510 -9.93 -13.38 -24.68
N ALA A 511 -9.11 -12.82 -25.57
CA ALA A 511 -9.45 -12.70 -26.99
C ALA A 511 -9.85 -14.03 -27.67
N PRO A 512 -9.15 -15.16 -27.44
CA PRO A 512 -9.54 -16.45 -28.02
C PRO A 512 -10.93 -16.92 -27.56
N LEU A 513 -11.29 -16.65 -26.29
CA LEU A 513 -12.60 -17.01 -25.74
C LEU A 513 -13.72 -16.19 -26.39
N LEU A 514 -13.50 -14.88 -26.56
CA LEU A 514 -14.46 -14.01 -27.23
C LEU A 514 -14.65 -14.40 -28.70
N ALA A 515 -13.58 -14.76 -29.41
CA ALA A 515 -13.64 -15.24 -30.75
C ALA A 515 -14.44 -16.55 -30.87
N ALA A 516 -14.20 -17.49 -29.95
CA ALA A 516 -14.95 -18.75 -29.88
C ALA A 516 -16.45 -18.50 -29.62
N LEU A 517 -16.78 -17.62 -28.66
CA LEU A 517 -18.17 -17.24 -28.35
C LEU A 517 -18.87 -16.63 -29.58
N ALA A 518 -18.20 -15.73 -30.30
CA ALA A 518 -18.76 -15.08 -31.48
C ALA A 518 -19.03 -16.08 -32.65
N SER A 519 -18.25 -17.17 -32.72
CA SER A 519 -18.39 -18.21 -33.76
C SER A 519 -19.33 -19.36 -33.37
N THR A 520 -19.74 -19.45 -32.09
CA THR A 520 -20.60 -20.54 -31.61
C THR A 520 -22.06 -20.20 -31.91
N PRO A 521 -22.77 -21.05 -32.70
CA PRO A 521 -24.19 -20.82 -32.97
C PRO A 521 -25.00 -20.98 -31.66
N VAL A 522 -25.91 -20.05 -31.41
CA VAL A 522 -26.87 -20.17 -30.32
C VAL A 522 -27.81 -21.33 -30.66
N PRO A 523 -27.90 -22.40 -29.87
CA PRO A 523 -28.83 -23.48 -30.14
C PRO A 523 -30.27 -22.94 -30.08
N ALA A 524 -31.09 -23.34 -31.08
CA ALA A 524 -32.50 -23.03 -31.07
C ALA A 524 -33.12 -23.67 -29.80
N VAL A 525 -33.73 -22.86 -28.96
CA VAL A 525 -34.52 -23.36 -27.81
C VAL A 525 -35.77 -24.00 -28.40
N PRO A 526 -36.02 -25.31 -28.19
CA PRO A 526 -37.28 -25.89 -28.62
C PRO A 526 -38.43 -25.18 -27.95
N SER A 527 -39.40 -24.70 -28.73
CA SER A 527 -40.63 -24.05 -28.26
C SER A 527 -41.53 -25.00 -27.51
#